data_32f74ccbfad52366b27cefde90b3377d
#
_entry.id   32f74ccbfad52366b27cefde90b3377d
#
_cell.length_a   1.000
_cell.length_b   1.000
_cell.length_c   1.000
_cell.angle_alpha   90.00
_cell.angle_beta   90.00
_cell.angle_gamma   90.00
#
_symmetry.space_group_name_H-M   'P 1'
#
loop_
_entity.id
_entity.type
_entity.pdbx_description
1 polymer ?
#
loop_
_entity_poly.entity_id
_entity_poly.type
_entity_poly.pdbx_seq_one_letter_code
_entity_poly.pdbx_strand_id
1 'polypeptide(L)'
;TNINWRKLLVFLSLFISGSLLCGLYLPLPAPKMPVVSEVYDSRHQLLTTFFIENRSPINLNEVPPFLRKAFLAVEDHRFYQHHGINPGRIIKAAWRDLTQRRLIEGASTITQQLARNAYLNQKRTIIRKIQELYYTIKLELHRTKDQIFELYLNQIYFGHGAYGLKVAAETYFNKKLSGLNQAEMALLAGLSKGPAFYSPYINPQAARKRTSEVLQRMVRCGYIT
;
A
#
# COMPACT_ATOMS: atom_id res chain seq x y z
N THR A 1 23.33 4.35 48.85
CA THR A 1 23.07 3.19 47.94
C THR A 1 23.46 3.59 46.53
N ASN A 2 24.66 3.22 46.08
CA ASN A 2 25.09 3.50 44.70
C ASN A 2 24.29 2.62 43.73
N ILE A 3 23.35 3.22 43.02
CA ILE A 3 22.60 2.56 41.94
C ILE A 3 23.59 2.23 40.82
N ASN A 4 23.73 0.96 40.48
CA ASN A 4 24.56 0.56 39.37
C ASN A 4 23.84 0.83 38.04
N TRP A 5 24.02 2.03 37.50
CA TRP A 5 23.37 2.52 36.28
C TRP A 5 23.56 1.60 35.08
N ARG A 6 24.69 0.87 34.99
CA ARG A 6 24.88 -0.13 33.90
C ARG A 6 23.87 -1.28 33.99
N LYS A 7 23.66 -1.82 35.22
CA LYS A 7 22.65 -2.89 35.41
C LYS A 7 21.25 -2.39 35.17
N LEU A 8 20.91 -1.17 35.57
CA LEU A 8 19.62 -0.56 35.33
C LEU A 8 19.37 -0.38 33.83
N LEU A 9 20.34 0.13 33.06
CA LEU A 9 20.23 0.30 31.61
C LEU A 9 20.06 -1.03 30.86
N VAL A 10 20.81 -2.07 31.27
CA VAL A 10 20.64 -3.42 30.71
C VAL A 10 19.25 -3.96 30.99
N PHE A 11 18.78 -3.86 32.24
CA PHE A 11 17.42 -4.30 32.61
C PHE A 11 16.34 -3.57 31.82
N LEU A 12 16.46 -2.22 31.69
CA LEU A 12 15.51 -1.41 30.94
C LEU A 12 15.51 -1.79 29.44
N SER A 13 16.70 -2.03 28.85
CA SER A 13 16.80 -2.46 27.46
C SER A 13 16.17 -3.82 27.21
N LEU A 14 16.38 -4.79 28.11
CA LEU A 14 15.75 -6.12 28.04
C LEU A 14 14.24 -6.02 28.21
N PHE A 15 13.76 -5.20 29.13
CA PHE A 15 12.33 -4.96 29.35
C PHE A 15 11.67 -4.35 28.12
N ILE A 16 12.28 -3.30 27.53
CA ILE A 16 11.77 -2.66 26.29
C ILE A 16 11.77 -3.66 25.12
N SER A 17 12.85 -4.43 24.96
CA SER A 17 12.94 -5.42 23.90
C SER A 17 11.91 -6.54 24.08
N GLY A 18 11.73 -7.01 25.30
CA GLY A 18 10.70 -8.03 25.64
C GLY A 18 9.29 -7.52 25.40
N SER A 19 9.00 -6.28 25.80
CA SER A 19 7.69 -5.66 25.56
C SER A 19 7.40 -5.45 24.06
N LEU A 20 8.41 -5.07 23.28
CA LEU A 20 8.32 -4.93 21.82
C LEU A 20 8.04 -6.29 21.15
N LEU A 21 8.77 -7.33 21.55
CA LEU A 21 8.58 -8.68 21.06
C LEU A 21 7.18 -9.22 21.44
N CYS A 22 6.75 -9.06 22.67
CA CYS A 22 5.41 -9.44 23.11
C CYS A 22 4.33 -8.70 22.28
N GLY A 23 4.53 -7.41 22.03
CA GLY A 23 3.63 -6.60 21.20
C GLY A 23 3.49 -7.09 19.76
N LEU A 24 4.50 -7.77 19.19
CA LEU A 24 4.41 -8.34 17.84
C LEU A 24 3.42 -9.50 17.76
N TYR A 25 3.28 -10.28 18.83
CA TYR A 25 2.36 -11.44 18.91
C TYR A 25 0.93 -11.06 19.29
N LEU A 26 0.70 -9.85 19.80
CA LEU A 26 -0.67 -9.36 20.02
C LEU A 26 -1.40 -9.20 18.68
N PRO A 27 -2.73 -9.36 18.65
CA PRO A 27 -3.50 -9.18 17.41
C PRO A 27 -3.29 -7.78 16.82
N LEU A 28 -3.37 -7.68 15.48
CA LEU A 28 -3.34 -6.40 14.79
C LEU A 28 -4.58 -5.59 15.17
N PRO A 29 -4.45 -4.28 15.44
CA PRO A 29 -5.62 -3.42 15.54
C PRO A 29 -6.39 -3.45 14.22
N ALA A 30 -7.69 -3.18 14.28
CA ALA A 30 -8.47 -3.02 13.06
C ALA A 30 -7.86 -1.89 12.20
N PRO A 31 -7.66 -2.12 10.90
CA PRO A 31 -7.19 -1.06 10.02
C PRO A 31 -8.19 0.11 10.05
N LYS A 32 -7.67 1.34 10.01
CA LYS A 32 -8.51 2.55 9.93
C LYS A 32 -9.20 2.55 8.57
N MET A 33 -10.41 2.09 8.54
CA MET A 33 -11.29 2.14 7.36
C MET A 33 -12.51 2.99 7.74
N PRO A 34 -12.59 4.24 7.31
CA PRO A 34 -13.81 5.02 7.45
C PRO A 34 -14.96 4.30 6.75
N VAL A 35 -16.05 4.10 7.48
CA VAL A 35 -17.23 3.39 6.98
C VAL A 35 -18.09 4.37 6.19
N VAL A 36 -18.65 3.91 5.09
CA VAL A 36 -19.68 4.61 4.34
C VAL A 36 -20.95 4.65 5.19
N SER A 37 -21.54 5.83 5.38
CA SER A 37 -22.86 5.97 5.98
C SER A 37 -23.92 6.02 4.89
N GLU A 38 -24.76 5.02 4.84
CA GLU A 38 -25.85 4.90 3.87
C GLU A 38 -27.12 5.50 4.49
N VAL A 39 -27.81 6.34 3.74
CA VAL A 39 -29.09 6.95 4.16
C VAL A 39 -30.20 6.36 3.29
N TYR A 40 -31.18 5.78 3.96
CA TYR A 40 -32.33 5.16 3.34
C TYR A 40 -33.59 5.99 3.59
N ASP A 41 -34.56 5.93 2.68
CA ASP A 41 -35.88 6.48 2.92
C ASP A 41 -36.73 5.56 3.83
N SER A 42 -37.95 5.97 4.12
CA SER A 42 -38.89 5.19 4.93
C SER A 42 -39.31 3.85 4.28
N ARG A 43 -39.04 3.67 2.99
CA ARG A 43 -39.31 2.43 2.22
C ARG A 43 -38.05 1.59 2.04
N HIS A 44 -36.95 1.85 2.82
CA HIS A 44 -35.65 1.18 2.68
C HIS A 44 -35.01 1.32 1.28
N GLN A 45 -35.32 2.41 0.55
CA GLN A 45 -34.61 2.72 -0.68
C GLN A 45 -33.42 3.63 -0.36
N LEU A 46 -32.25 3.31 -0.93
CA LEU A 46 -31.04 4.07 -0.74
C LEU A 46 -31.20 5.48 -1.34
N LEU A 47 -31.27 6.51 -0.49
CA LEU A 47 -31.37 7.91 -0.92
C LEU A 47 -30.02 8.48 -1.31
N THR A 48 -29.03 8.26 -0.45
CA THR A 48 -27.66 8.76 -0.67
C THR A 48 -26.67 8.05 0.22
N THR A 49 -25.39 8.18 -0.12
CA THR A 49 -24.28 7.70 0.71
C THR A 49 -23.43 8.88 1.15
N PHE A 50 -23.19 9.00 2.45
CA PHE A 50 -22.19 9.91 2.99
C PHE A 50 -20.91 9.13 3.26
N PHE A 51 -19.82 9.53 2.64
CA PHE A 51 -18.52 8.93 2.88
C PHE A 51 -17.44 10.02 3.01
N ILE A 52 -16.57 9.84 3.99
CA ILE A 52 -15.31 10.58 4.04
C ILE A 52 -14.35 9.98 2.99
N GLU A 53 -14.45 8.66 2.79
CA GLU A 53 -13.68 7.90 1.80
C GLU A 53 -14.63 6.91 1.11
N ASN A 54 -14.77 7.03 -0.22
CA ASN A 54 -15.53 6.06 -1.01
C ASN A 54 -14.74 4.76 -1.09
N ARG A 55 -15.26 3.68 -0.49
CA ARG A 55 -14.62 2.36 -0.40
C ARG A 55 -15.64 1.25 -0.70
N SER A 56 -15.24 0.33 -1.53
CA SER A 56 -15.96 -0.91 -1.78
C SER A 56 -14.94 -2.05 -1.80
N PRO A 57 -14.86 -2.85 -0.73
CA PRO A 57 -13.84 -3.90 -0.63
C PRO A 57 -14.05 -4.98 -1.69
N ILE A 58 -12.96 -5.58 -2.10
CA ILE A 58 -12.91 -6.69 -3.04
C ILE A 58 -12.10 -7.83 -2.45
N ASN A 59 -12.41 -9.06 -2.86
CA ASN A 59 -11.55 -10.21 -2.65
C ASN A 59 -10.46 -10.26 -3.73
N LEU A 60 -9.29 -10.78 -3.38
CA LEU A 60 -8.17 -10.88 -4.33
C LEU A 60 -8.55 -11.71 -5.58
N ASN A 61 -9.41 -12.71 -5.43
CA ASN A 61 -9.88 -13.54 -6.54
C ASN A 61 -10.68 -12.78 -7.59
N GLU A 62 -11.31 -11.68 -7.23
CA GLU A 62 -12.05 -10.80 -8.14
C GLU A 62 -11.13 -9.90 -8.98
N VAL A 63 -9.86 -9.78 -8.58
CA VAL A 63 -8.88 -8.95 -9.28
C VAL A 63 -8.30 -9.71 -10.47
N PRO A 64 -8.41 -9.20 -11.70
CA PRO A 64 -7.85 -9.86 -12.89
C PRO A 64 -6.35 -10.14 -12.74
N PRO A 65 -5.86 -11.30 -13.20
CA PRO A 65 -4.43 -11.68 -13.08
C PRO A 65 -3.47 -10.65 -13.69
N PHE A 66 -3.83 -10.05 -14.80
CA PHE A 66 -3.05 -8.99 -15.44
C PHE A 66 -2.88 -7.78 -14.50
N LEU A 67 -3.97 -7.36 -13.85
CA LEU A 67 -3.96 -6.21 -12.95
C LEU A 67 -3.12 -6.49 -11.70
N ARG A 68 -3.21 -7.70 -11.11
CA ARG A 68 -2.33 -8.13 -10.02
C ARG A 68 -0.86 -8.05 -10.41
N LYS A 69 -0.50 -8.59 -11.59
CA LYS A 69 0.87 -8.53 -12.13
C LYS A 69 1.34 -7.10 -12.40
N ALA A 70 0.46 -6.21 -12.87
CA ALA A 70 0.77 -4.80 -13.11
C ALA A 70 1.18 -4.08 -11.80
N PHE A 71 0.41 -4.26 -10.71
CA PHE A 71 0.77 -3.72 -9.40
C PHE A 71 2.10 -4.30 -8.89
N LEU A 72 2.26 -5.62 -8.94
CA LEU A 72 3.51 -6.26 -8.52
C LEU A 72 4.71 -5.72 -9.31
N ALA A 73 4.59 -5.56 -10.63
CA ALA A 73 5.68 -5.08 -11.47
C ALA A 73 6.17 -3.68 -11.07
N VAL A 74 5.26 -2.77 -10.70
CA VAL A 74 5.63 -1.38 -10.41
C VAL A 74 5.92 -1.12 -8.96
N GLU A 75 5.24 -1.79 -8.04
CA GLU A 75 5.37 -1.57 -6.61
C GLU A 75 6.39 -2.52 -5.97
N ASP A 76 6.28 -3.81 -6.23
CA ASP A 76 7.12 -4.80 -5.55
C ASP A 76 7.16 -6.15 -6.29
N HIS A 77 7.97 -6.26 -7.35
CA HIS A 77 8.03 -7.46 -8.18
C HIS A 77 8.50 -8.73 -7.46
N ARG A 78 9.14 -8.61 -6.29
CA ARG A 78 9.55 -9.71 -5.42
C ARG A 78 8.70 -9.85 -4.17
N PHE A 79 7.48 -9.30 -4.16
CA PHE A 79 6.60 -9.26 -2.99
C PHE A 79 6.42 -10.63 -2.31
N TYR A 80 6.25 -11.69 -3.11
CA TYR A 80 6.08 -13.06 -2.59
C TYR A 80 7.38 -13.73 -2.13
N GLN A 81 8.55 -13.10 -2.36
CA GLN A 81 9.86 -13.68 -2.06
C GLN A 81 10.53 -13.12 -0.80
N HIS A 82 9.99 -12.06 -0.21
CA HIS A 82 10.55 -11.45 1.00
C HIS A 82 9.51 -11.32 2.11
N HIS A 83 9.96 -11.11 3.34
CA HIS A 83 9.11 -10.97 4.52
C HIS A 83 8.97 -9.49 4.90
N GLY A 84 8.22 -8.72 4.12
CA GLY A 84 7.87 -7.32 4.37
C GLY A 84 8.96 -6.30 4.08
N ILE A 85 10.21 -6.67 4.14
CA ILE A 85 11.37 -5.82 3.86
C ILE A 85 12.17 -6.44 2.73
N ASN A 86 12.62 -5.62 1.78
CA ASN A 86 13.49 -6.04 0.70
C ASN A 86 14.87 -5.35 0.82
N PRO A 87 15.84 -5.99 1.49
CA PRO A 87 17.16 -5.39 1.71
C PRO A 87 17.87 -4.99 0.41
N GLY A 88 17.73 -5.79 -0.64
CA GLY A 88 18.32 -5.50 -1.95
C GLY A 88 17.78 -4.21 -2.57
N ARG A 89 16.48 -3.91 -2.39
CA ARG A 89 15.91 -2.63 -2.83
C ARG A 89 16.42 -1.45 -2.01
N ILE A 90 16.58 -1.63 -0.70
CA ILE A 90 17.11 -0.60 0.20
C ILE A 90 18.54 -0.25 -0.18
N ILE A 91 19.41 -1.25 -0.35
CA ILE A 91 20.80 -1.05 -0.75
C ILE A 91 20.87 -0.39 -2.13
N LYS A 92 20.07 -0.86 -3.09
CA LYS A 92 20.04 -0.28 -4.45
C LYS A 92 19.51 1.16 -4.45
N ALA A 93 18.55 1.49 -3.60
CA ALA A 93 18.04 2.86 -3.44
C ALA A 93 19.11 3.75 -2.80
N ALA A 94 19.74 3.32 -1.70
CA ALA A 94 20.82 4.05 -1.04
C ALA A 94 21.99 4.32 -1.98
N TRP A 95 22.41 3.33 -2.77
CA TRP A 95 23.45 3.50 -3.78
C TRP A 95 23.08 4.54 -4.83
N ARG A 96 21.85 4.52 -5.33
CA ARG A 96 21.34 5.47 -6.31
C ARG A 96 21.24 6.90 -5.74
N ASP A 97 20.73 7.04 -4.51
CA ASP A 97 20.60 8.33 -3.84
C ASP A 97 21.99 8.97 -3.62
N LEU A 98 22.98 8.15 -3.27
CA LEU A 98 24.38 8.58 -3.13
C LEU A 98 24.99 9.03 -4.47
N THR A 99 24.72 8.31 -5.57
CA THR A 99 25.33 8.59 -6.87
C THR A 99 24.61 9.70 -7.63
N GLN A 100 23.27 9.84 -7.46
CA GLN A 100 22.47 10.81 -8.23
C GLN A 100 22.08 12.06 -7.42
N ARG A 101 22.49 12.15 -6.13
CA ARG A 101 22.13 13.25 -5.21
C ARG A 101 20.64 13.60 -5.20
N ARG A 102 19.77 12.64 -5.44
CA ARG A 102 18.32 12.77 -5.44
C ARG A 102 17.71 11.69 -4.59
N LEU A 103 16.83 12.07 -3.65
CA LEU A 103 16.00 11.12 -2.91
C LEU A 103 15.01 10.48 -3.88
N ILE A 104 15.34 9.28 -4.36
CA ILE A 104 14.49 8.55 -5.31
C ILE A 104 13.51 7.70 -4.52
N GLU A 105 12.25 8.08 -4.52
CA GLU A 105 11.16 7.29 -3.98
C GLU A 105 11.07 5.92 -4.68
N GLY A 106 10.80 4.85 -3.93
CA GLY A 106 10.54 3.52 -4.50
C GLY A 106 11.19 2.33 -3.80
N ALA A 107 11.81 2.54 -2.63
CA ALA A 107 12.37 1.44 -1.84
C ALA A 107 11.34 0.72 -0.96
N SER A 108 10.19 1.33 -0.66
CA SER A 108 9.15 0.73 0.19
C SER A 108 8.46 -0.43 -0.49
N THR A 109 8.22 -1.50 0.27
CA THR A 109 7.48 -2.69 -0.18
C THR A 109 5.97 -2.46 -0.10
N ILE A 110 5.18 -3.36 -0.70
CA ILE A 110 3.72 -3.36 -0.58
C ILE A 110 3.30 -3.44 0.89
N THR A 111 3.93 -4.31 1.69
CA THR A 111 3.62 -4.45 3.12
C THR A 111 3.92 -3.16 3.89
N GLN A 112 5.03 -2.48 3.61
CA GLN A 112 5.36 -1.19 4.22
C GLN A 112 4.36 -0.09 3.83
N GLN A 113 3.90 -0.07 2.59
CA GLN A 113 2.88 0.87 2.14
C GLN A 113 1.54 0.61 2.83
N LEU A 114 1.13 -0.66 2.95
CA LEU A 114 -0.07 -1.05 3.70
C LEU A 114 0.05 -0.64 5.18
N ALA A 115 1.17 -0.97 5.84
CA ALA A 115 1.43 -0.60 7.23
C ALA A 115 1.26 0.90 7.46
N ARG A 116 1.84 1.71 6.57
CA ARG A 116 1.72 3.17 6.61
C ARG A 116 0.29 3.65 6.44
N ASN A 117 -0.40 3.14 5.42
CA ASN A 117 -1.72 3.65 5.05
C ASN A 117 -2.82 3.21 6.02
N ALA A 118 -2.72 1.99 6.57
CA ALA A 118 -3.75 1.40 7.43
C ALA A 118 -3.61 1.80 8.92
N TYR A 119 -2.40 2.05 9.41
CA TYR A 119 -2.15 2.19 10.84
C TYR A 119 -1.51 3.51 11.27
N LEU A 120 -0.88 4.25 10.35
CA LEU A 120 -0.05 5.40 10.68
C LEU A 120 -0.62 6.72 10.13
N ASN A 121 -0.06 7.83 10.64
CA ASN A 121 -0.37 9.16 10.15
C ASN A 121 0.52 9.53 8.96
N GLN A 122 0.06 10.47 8.13
CA GLN A 122 0.77 10.94 6.92
C GLN A 122 2.05 11.76 7.21
N LYS A 123 2.31 12.18 8.46
CA LYS A 123 3.48 13.00 8.81
C LYS A 123 4.80 12.22 8.55
N ARG A 124 5.73 12.82 7.81
CA ARG A 124 7.03 12.22 7.48
C ARG A 124 8.02 12.44 8.63
N THR A 125 8.15 11.48 9.54
CA THR A 125 9.09 11.50 10.66
C THR A 125 9.88 10.19 10.74
N ILE A 126 11.05 10.22 11.40
CA ILE A 126 11.83 9.00 11.67
C ILE A 126 11.04 8.04 12.56
N ILE A 127 10.36 8.56 13.57
CA ILE A 127 9.50 7.76 14.48
C ILE A 127 8.44 7.01 13.69
N ARG A 128 7.76 7.69 12.76
CA ARG A 128 6.79 7.04 11.87
C ARG A 128 7.43 5.92 11.03
N LYS A 129 8.68 6.07 10.60
CA LYS A 129 9.37 5.03 9.83
C LYS A 129 9.70 3.80 10.68
N ILE A 130 10.02 3.98 11.96
CA ILE A 130 10.18 2.88 12.91
C ILE A 130 8.84 2.18 13.17
N GLN A 131 7.76 2.94 13.35
CA GLN A 131 6.41 2.38 13.50
C GLN A 131 5.97 1.62 12.24
N GLU A 132 6.28 2.14 11.04
CA GLU A 132 6.01 1.46 9.78
C GLU A 132 6.71 0.09 9.73
N LEU A 133 7.97 0.04 10.14
CA LEU A 133 8.73 -1.21 10.23
C LEU A 133 8.08 -2.20 11.21
N TYR A 134 7.70 -1.74 12.39
CA TYR A 134 7.01 -2.56 13.39
C TYR A 134 5.71 -3.17 12.85
N TYR A 135 4.83 -2.34 12.25
CA TYR A 135 3.58 -2.84 11.66
C TYR A 135 3.81 -3.71 10.43
N THR A 136 4.89 -3.48 9.68
CA THR A 136 5.29 -4.34 8.56
C THR A 136 5.60 -5.75 9.03
N ILE A 137 6.44 -5.89 10.07
CA ILE A 137 6.78 -7.19 10.65
C ILE A 137 5.51 -7.86 11.21
N LYS A 138 4.70 -7.10 11.92
CA LYS A 138 3.46 -7.59 12.51
C LYS A 138 2.45 -8.08 11.46
N LEU A 139 2.30 -7.37 10.33
CA LEU A 139 1.49 -7.81 9.20
C LEU A 139 1.97 -9.14 8.63
N GLU A 140 3.28 -9.28 8.41
CA GLU A 140 3.86 -10.51 7.86
C GLU A 140 3.78 -11.72 8.82
N LEU A 141 3.74 -11.48 10.14
CA LEU A 141 3.53 -12.53 11.14
C LEU A 141 2.08 -13.01 11.22
N HIS A 142 1.11 -12.13 10.97
CA HIS A 142 -0.30 -12.41 11.21
C HIS A 142 -1.14 -12.59 9.95
N ARG A 143 -0.58 -12.35 8.75
CA ARG A 143 -1.30 -12.38 7.48
C ARG A 143 -0.50 -13.10 6.41
N THR A 144 -1.21 -13.82 5.54
CA THR A 144 -0.60 -14.37 4.33
C THR A 144 -0.29 -13.26 3.32
N LYS A 145 0.59 -13.54 2.36
CA LYS A 145 0.91 -12.60 1.28
C LYS A 145 -0.34 -12.16 0.51
N ASP A 146 -1.22 -13.08 0.23
CA ASP A 146 -2.47 -12.78 -0.49
C ASP A 146 -3.39 -11.87 0.33
N GLN A 147 -3.51 -12.10 1.64
CA GLN A 147 -4.26 -11.21 2.54
C GLN A 147 -3.65 -9.81 2.61
N ILE A 148 -2.31 -9.71 2.67
CA ILE A 148 -1.61 -8.42 2.66
C ILE A 148 -1.86 -7.69 1.34
N PHE A 149 -1.78 -8.39 0.22
CA PHE A 149 -1.98 -7.80 -1.10
C PHE A 149 -3.44 -7.38 -1.31
N GLU A 150 -4.41 -8.17 -0.87
CA GLU A 150 -5.83 -7.84 -0.87
C GLU A 150 -6.11 -6.56 -0.08
N LEU A 151 -5.63 -6.51 1.18
CA LEU A 151 -5.74 -5.32 2.02
C LEU A 151 -5.09 -4.10 1.40
N TYR A 152 -3.93 -4.25 0.77
CA TYR A 152 -3.23 -3.19 0.06
C TYR A 152 -4.09 -2.63 -1.08
N LEU A 153 -4.62 -3.47 -1.96
CA LEU A 153 -5.47 -3.07 -3.08
C LEU A 153 -6.78 -2.39 -2.64
N ASN A 154 -7.29 -2.75 -1.46
CA ASN A 154 -8.45 -2.12 -0.83
C ASN A 154 -8.13 -0.78 -0.15
N GLN A 155 -6.86 -0.52 0.20
CA GLN A 155 -6.44 0.67 0.95
C GLN A 155 -5.85 1.79 0.09
N ILE A 156 -5.37 1.50 -1.11
CA ILE A 156 -4.70 2.50 -1.94
C ILE A 156 -5.67 3.63 -2.30
N TYR A 157 -5.18 4.87 -2.22
CA TYR A 157 -5.85 6.04 -2.76
C TYR A 157 -5.48 6.23 -4.23
N PHE A 158 -6.47 6.37 -5.09
CA PHE A 158 -6.33 6.54 -6.54
C PHE A 158 -6.64 7.97 -7.03
N GLY A 159 -6.91 8.90 -6.13
CA GLY A 159 -7.36 10.25 -6.49
C GLY A 159 -8.88 10.34 -6.61
N HIS A 160 -9.39 11.56 -6.75
CA HIS A 160 -10.82 11.85 -6.94
C HIS A 160 -11.75 11.19 -5.90
N GLY A 161 -11.27 11.05 -4.65
CA GLY A 161 -12.03 10.38 -3.59
C GLY A 161 -12.07 8.86 -3.68
N ALA A 162 -11.43 8.24 -4.69
CA ALA A 162 -11.45 6.80 -4.90
C ALA A 162 -10.42 6.10 -4.01
N TYR A 163 -10.89 5.32 -3.06
CA TYR A 163 -10.10 4.44 -2.21
C TYR A 163 -10.39 2.98 -2.55
N GLY A 164 -9.35 2.23 -2.83
CA GLY A 164 -9.44 0.85 -3.26
C GLY A 164 -9.71 0.69 -4.76
N LEU A 165 -9.36 -0.48 -5.24
CA LEU A 165 -9.27 -0.77 -6.66
C LEU A 165 -10.63 -0.79 -7.36
N LYS A 166 -11.70 -1.27 -6.69
CA LYS A 166 -13.04 -1.33 -7.27
C LYS A 166 -13.58 0.05 -7.54
N VAL A 167 -13.54 0.94 -6.54
CA VAL A 167 -13.99 2.32 -6.67
C VAL A 167 -13.17 3.06 -7.73
N ALA A 168 -11.85 2.79 -7.81
CA ALA A 168 -11.02 3.39 -8.85
C ALA A 168 -11.45 2.96 -10.27
N ALA A 169 -11.79 1.69 -10.48
CA ALA A 169 -12.27 1.21 -11.77
C ALA A 169 -13.61 1.88 -12.18
N GLU A 170 -14.51 2.03 -11.23
CA GLU A 170 -15.78 2.75 -11.43
C GLU A 170 -15.55 4.23 -11.69
N THR A 171 -14.70 4.90 -10.91
CA THR A 171 -14.43 6.33 -11.04
C THR A 171 -13.78 6.69 -12.36
N TYR A 172 -12.77 5.94 -12.79
CA TYR A 172 -12.01 6.29 -14.00
C TYR A 172 -12.60 5.77 -15.29
N PHE A 173 -13.33 4.65 -15.24
CA PHE A 173 -13.78 3.95 -16.45
C PHE A 173 -15.27 3.61 -16.45
N ASN A 174 -15.97 3.84 -15.35
CA ASN A 174 -17.37 3.39 -15.15
C ASN A 174 -17.55 1.89 -15.46
N LYS A 175 -16.57 1.07 -15.01
CA LYS A 175 -16.52 -0.37 -15.28
C LYS A 175 -16.26 -1.18 -14.01
N LYS A 176 -16.75 -2.43 -14.02
CA LYS A 176 -16.30 -3.46 -13.08
C LYS A 176 -14.86 -3.87 -13.43
N LEU A 177 -14.11 -4.41 -12.47
CA LEU A 177 -12.73 -4.86 -12.67
C LEU A 177 -12.58 -5.87 -13.82
N SER A 178 -13.54 -6.79 -13.96
CA SER A 178 -13.56 -7.80 -15.02
C SER A 178 -13.76 -7.23 -16.43
N GLY A 179 -14.30 -6.02 -16.55
CA GLY A 179 -14.54 -5.34 -17.83
C GLY A 179 -13.41 -4.40 -18.26
N LEU A 180 -12.33 -4.30 -17.48
CA LEU A 180 -11.18 -3.46 -17.81
C LEU A 180 -10.33 -4.11 -18.89
N ASN A 181 -9.86 -3.33 -19.86
CA ASN A 181 -8.83 -3.74 -20.79
C ASN A 181 -7.43 -3.61 -20.19
N GLN A 182 -6.39 -4.15 -20.86
CA GLN A 182 -5.02 -4.15 -20.35
C GLN A 182 -4.43 -2.74 -20.15
N ALA A 183 -4.78 -1.78 -21.02
CA ALA A 183 -4.32 -0.40 -20.90
C ALA A 183 -4.95 0.30 -19.69
N GLU A 184 -6.25 0.09 -19.45
CA GLU A 184 -6.96 0.59 -18.28
C GLU A 184 -6.39 0.00 -16.99
N MET A 185 -6.10 -1.31 -16.97
CA MET A 185 -5.46 -1.99 -15.84
C MET A 185 -4.06 -1.44 -15.55
N ALA A 186 -3.26 -1.20 -16.61
CA ALA A 186 -1.93 -0.62 -16.46
C ALA A 186 -1.98 0.83 -15.97
N LEU A 187 -2.97 1.62 -16.42
CA LEU A 187 -3.20 2.98 -15.92
C LEU A 187 -3.52 2.96 -14.42
N LEU A 188 -4.45 2.11 -13.97
CA LEU A 188 -4.77 1.98 -12.54
C LEU A 188 -3.53 1.66 -11.71
N ALA A 189 -2.72 0.69 -12.14
CA ALA A 189 -1.47 0.38 -11.45
C ALA A 189 -0.48 1.56 -11.46
N GLY A 190 -0.49 2.37 -12.50
CA GLY A 190 0.32 3.57 -12.61
C GLY A 190 -0.07 4.69 -11.66
N LEU A 191 -1.37 4.83 -11.38
CA LEU A 191 -1.93 5.87 -10.50
C LEU A 191 -1.47 5.73 -9.04
N SER A 192 -1.16 4.51 -8.56
CA SER A 192 -0.72 4.25 -7.19
C SER A 192 0.47 5.12 -6.75
N LYS A 193 1.35 5.47 -7.69
CA LYS A 193 2.55 6.27 -7.42
C LYS A 193 2.26 7.73 -7.07
N GLY A 194 1.22 8.30 -7.64
CA GLY A 194 0.90 9.71 -7.46
C GLY A 194 -0.39 10.09 -8.19
N PRO A 195 -1.55 9.77 -7.61
CA PRO A 195 -2.83 9.89 -8.28
C PRO A 195 -3.16 11.33 -8.71
N ALA A 196 -2.73 12.34 -7.94
CA ALA A 196 -2.94 13.74 -8.32
C ALA A 196 -2.18 14.12 -9.60
N PHE A 197 -0.94 13.61 -9.76
CA PHE A 197 -0.09 13.95 -10.90
C PHE A 197 -0.38 13.10 -12.14
N TYR A 198 -0.68 11.80 -11.94
CA TYR A 198 -0.91 10.84 -13.03
C TYR A 198 -2.40 10.68 -13.39
N SER A 199 -3.30 11.48 -12.82
CA SER A 199 -4.72 11.42 -13.19
C SER A 199 -4.91 11.77 -14.67
N PRO A 200 -5.62 10.92 -15.46
CA PRO A 200 -5.90 11.20 -16.85
C PRO A 200 -6.82 12.41 -17.04
N TYR A 201 -7.59 12.78 -16.02
CA TYR A 201 -8.43 13.98 -16.03
C TYR A 201 -7.66 15.28 -15.85
N ILE A 202 -6.49 15.21 -15.15
CA ILE A 202 -5.67 16.39 -14.86
C ILE A 202 -4.49 16.46 -15.82
N ASN A 203 -3.78 15.35 -16.06
CA ASN A 203 -2.58 15.30 -16.89
C ASN A 203 -2.56 14.06 -17.80
N PRO A 204 -3.31 14.07 -18.92
CA PRO A 204 -3.39 12.93 -19.82
C PRO A 204 -2.05 12.47 -20.38
N GLN A 205 -1.12 13.39 -20.61
CA GLN A 205 0.22 13.04 -21.13
C GLN A 205 1.06 12.29 -20.10
N ALA A 206 1.08 12.75 -18.85
CA ALA A 206 1.76 12.06 -17.75
C ALA A 206 1.12 10.69 -17.48
N ALA A 207 -0.21 10.60 -17.56
CA ALA A 207 -0.94 9.34 -17.44
C ALA A 207 -0.52 8.34 -18.51
N ARG A 208 -0.49 8.74 -19.80
CA ARG A 208 -0.02 7.88 -20.91
C ARG A 208 1.42 7.43 -20.73
N LYS A 209 2.31 8.36 -20.40
CA LYS A 209 3.73 8.04 -20.14
C LYS A 209 3.85 7.01 -19.00
N ARG A 210 3.10 7.23 -17.90
CA ARG A 210 3.12 6.33 -16.76
C ARG A 210 2.57 4.96 -17.09
N THR A 211 1.49 4.87 -17.86
CA THR A 211 0.94 3.60 -18.34
C THR A 211 1.98 2.82 -19.16
N SER A 212 2.68 3.49 -20.08
CA SER A 212 3.77 2.87 -20.84
C SER A 212 4.91 2.38 -19.94
N GLU A 213 5.30 3.14 -18.92
CA GLU A 213 6.29 2.71 -17.92
C GLU A 213 5.86 1.44 -17.16
N VAL A 214 4.56 1.32 -16.83
CA VAL A 214 3.99 0.13 -16.18
C VAL A 214 4.14 -1.08 -17.10
N LEU A 215 3.69 -0.97 -18.35
CA LEU A 215 3.77 -2.06 -19.33
C LEU A 215 5.22 -2.48 -19.58
N GLN A 216 6.14 -1.54 -19.77
CA GLN A 216 7.58 -1.84 -19.91
C GLN A 216 8.15 -2.55 -18.70
N ARG A 217 7.68 -2.21 -17.47
CA ARG A 217 8.07 -2.95 -16.28
C ARG A 217 7.52 -4.34 -16.25
N MET A 218 6.27 -4.55 -16.69
CA MET A 218 5.68 -5.89 -16.80
C MET A 218 6.47 -6.77 -17.76
N VAL A 219 6.92 -6.23 -18.92
CA VAL A 219 7.82 -6.93 -19.86
C VAL A 219 9.14 -7.30 -19.16
N ARG A 220 9.80 -6.35 -18.47
CA ARG A 220 11.06 -6.62 -17.74
C ARG A 220 10.93 -7.65 -16.63
N CYS A 221 9.74 -7.80 -16.06
CA CYS A 221 9.44 -8.82 -15.06
C CYS A 221 9.01 -10.16 -15.67
N GLY A 222 8.91 -10.28 -17.00
CA GLY A 222 8.44 -11.49 -17.68
C GLY A 222 6.95 -11.79 -17.47
N TYR A 223 6.14 -10.77 -17.16
CA TYR A 223 4.70 -10.94 -16.94
C TYR A 223 3.88 -10.84 -18.22
N ILE A 224 4.42 -10.17 -19.21
CA ILE A 224 3.90 -10.05 -20.59
C ILE A 224 5.07 -10.04 -21.58
N THR A 225 4.76 -10.30 -22.83
CA THR A 225 5.68 -10.27 -23.99
C THR A 225 5.66 -8.92 -24.69
#